data_39dcfb84d29cd7674fc49abdb851bc84
#
_entry.id   39dcfb84d29cd7674fc49abdb851bc84
#
_cell.length_a   1.000
_cell.length_b   1.000
_cell.length_c   1.000
_cell.angle_alpha   90.00
_cell.angle_beta   90.00
_cell.angle_gamma   90.00
#
_symmetry.space_group_name_H-M   'P 1'
#
loop_
_entity.id
_entity.type
_entity.pdbx_description
1 polymer ?
#
loop_
_entity_poly.entity_id
_entity_poly.type
_entity_poly.pdbx_seq_one_letter_code
_entity_poly.pdbx_strand_id
1 'polypeptide(L)'
;NTGFVTNFLAGVVSKESYKQLIADFYFIYSALEEQVDSFKDDPFIAPIAFDELKRVPALEKDCEFYWGKGWKSIITPTDACKNYVKRVKKINAKFLVGHHYTRYLGDLSGGQILKNIANKSMNLNGEGLAFYEFENIPHAGNFKNRYRTALDNLPITWSDGELIINEANYAFKLNMDVFDEIGSSRPFPLLSTIKGLFQFAWGSINSKK
;
A
#
# COMPACT_ATOMS: atom_id res chain seq x y z
N ASN A 1 -1.11 16.02 -2.94
CA ASN A 1 0.27 16.02 -2.44
C ASN A 1 0.25 16.28 -0.96
N THR A 2 0.50 15.26 -0.17
CA THR A 2 0.61 15.39 1.27
C THR A 2 2.00 15.91 1.62
N GLY A 3 2.12 16.79 2.61
CA GLY A 3 3.41 17.28 3.09
C GLY A 3 4.33 16.12 3.51
N PHE A 4 3.77 15.05 4.08
CA PHE A 4 4.52 13.84 4.45
C PHE A 4 5.20 13.19 3.24
N VAL A 5 4.48 12.91 2.16
CA VAL A 5 5.05 12.24 0.99
C VAL A 5 6.11 13.11 0.31
N THR A 6 5.87 14.42 0.23
CA THR A 6 6.87 15.36 -0.31
C THR A 6 8.13 15.37 0.53
N ASN A 7 8.00 15.44 1.85
CA ASN A 7 9.13 15.41 2.77
C ASN A 7 9.83 14.05 2.75
N PHE A 8 9.07 12.95 2.64
CA PHE A 8 9.63 11.61 2.50
C PHE A 8 10.50 11.50 1.25
N LEU A 9 9.99 11.94 0.09
CA LEU A 9 10.75 11.91 -1.16
C LEU A 9 11.96 12.86 -1.15
N ALA A 10 11.89 13.95 -0.40
CA ALA A 10 13.01 14.86 -0.18
C ALA A 10 14.03 14.34 0.85
N GLY A 11 13.79 13.16 1.43
CA GLY A 11 14.66 12.60 2.47
C GLY A 11 14.53 13.28 3.84
N VAL A 12 13.43 13.99 4.08
CA VAL A 12 13.15 14.71 5.33
C VAL A 12 11.99 14.03 6.04
N VAL A 13 12.22 12.83 6.54
CA VAL A 13 11.21 12.07 7.30
C VAL A 13 11.67 11.91 8.74
N SER A 14 10.80 12.26 9.69
CA SER A 14 11.09 11.94 11.08
C SER A 14 10.88 10.45 11.33
N LYS A 15 11.73 9.88 12.19
CA LYS A 15 11.59 8.47 12.58
C LYS A 15 10.22 8.19 13.20
N GLU A 16 9.68 9.13 13.96
CA GLU A 16 8.37 8.99 14.61
C GLU A 16 7.23 8.94 13.58
N SER A 17 7.26 9.82 12.56
CA SER A 17 6.26 9.78 11.48
C SER A 17 6.35 8.47 10.67
N TYR A 18 7.56 7.98 10.43
CA TYR A 18 7.75 6.71 9.73
C TYR A 18 7.26 5.51 10.56
N LYS A 19 7.55 5.49 11.86
CA LYS A 19 7.00 4.49 12.78
C LYS A 19 5.47 4.47 12.71
N GLN A 20 4.83 5.63 12.81
CA GLN A 20 3.36 5.70 12.72
C GLN A 20 2.85 5.16 11.38
N LEU A 21 3.55 5.45 10.27
CA LEU A 21 3.21 4.88 8.96
C LEU A 21 3.27 3.35 8.95
N ILE A 22 4.31 2.76 9.54
CA ILE A 22 4.44 1.31 9.66
C ILE A 22 3.32 0.71 10.53
N ALA A 23 2.95 1.37 11.63
CA ALA A 23 1.81 0.96 12.46
C ALA A 23 0.49 1.00 11.67
N ASP A 24 0.22 2.09 10.96
CA ASP A 24 -1.00 2.23 10.15
C ASP A 24 -1.04 1.19 9.02
N PHE A 25 0.09 0.93 8.37
CA PHE A 25 0.18 -0.13 7.36
C PHE A 25 -0.11 -1.50 7.95
N TYR A 26 0.38 -1.81 9.15
CA TYR A 26 0.04 -3.08 9.80
C TYR A 26 -1.48 -3.27 9.94
N PHE A 27 -2.21 -2.25 10.41
CA PHE A 27 -3.67 -2.33 10.53
C PHE A 27 -4.37 -2.44 9.18
N ILE A 28 -3.93 -1.66 8.18
CA ILE A 28 -4.51 -1.66 6.83
C ILE A 28 -4.29 -3.01 6.14
N TYR A 29 -3.05 -3.52 6.15
CA TYR A 29 -2.74 -4.80 5.49
C TYR A 29 -3.33 -5.99 6.23
N SER A 30 -3.41 -5.95 7.57
CA SER A 30 -4.13 -6.98 8.33
C SER A 30 -5.60 -7.05 7.90
N ALA A 31 -6.26 -5.91 7.72
CA ALA A 31 -7.64 -5.89 7.25
C ALA A 31 -7.78 -6.33 5.79
N LEU A 32 -6.84 -5.95 4.91
CA LEU A 32 -6.83 -6.37 3.50
C LEU A 32 -6.64 -7.88 3.37
N GLU A 33 -5.65 -8.44 4.05
CA GLU A 33 -5.33 -9.87 3.99
C GLU A 33 -6.45 -10.71 4.61
N GLU A 34 -7.07 -10.25 5.72
CA GLU A 34 -8.27 -10.85 6.30
C GLU A 34 -9.43 -10.91 5.29
N GLN A 35 -9.65 -9.82 4.52
CA GLN A 35 -10.70 -9.78 3.50
C GLN A 35 -10.33 -10.65 2.28
N VAL A 36 -9.09 -10.65 1.83
CA VAL A 36 -8.62 -11.54 0.75
C VAL A 36 -8.84 -13.00 1.14
N ASP A 37 -8.45 -13.38 2.35
CA ASP A 37 -8.64 -14.74 2.85
C ASP A 37 -10.13 -15.10 3.00
N SER A 38 -11.00 -14.15 3.37
CA SER A 38 -12.46 -14.38 3.46
C SER A 38 -13.12 -14.58 2.10
N PHE A 39 -12.56 -14.01 1.04
CA PHE A 39 -13.03 -14.13 -0.34
C PHE A 39 -12.14 -15.04 -1.21
N LYS A 40 -11.33 -15.91 -0.61
CA LYS A 40 -10.34 -16.74 -1.33
C LYS A 40 -10.91 -17.59 -2.46
N ASP A 41 -12.19 -17.97 -2.37
CA ASP A 41 -12.89 -18.78 -3.37
C ASP A 41 -13.79 -17.92 -4.30
N ASP A 42 -13.82 -16.59 -4.10
CA ASP A 42 -14.60 -15.69 -4.94
C ASP A 42 -13.91 -15.46 -6.30
N PRO A 43 -14.63 -15.50 -7.43
CA PRO A 43 -14.05 -15.38 -8.76
C PRO A 43 -13.34 -14.04 -9.04
N PHE A 44 -13.60 -12.99 -8.26
CA PHE A 44 -12.89 -11.72 -8.37
C PHE A 44 -11.57 -11.70 -7.59
N ILE A 45 -11.47 -12.49 -6.53
CA ILE A 45 -10.29 -12.46 -5.63
C ILE A 45 -9.36 -13.64 -5.84
N ALA A 46 -9.90 -14.86 -6.01
CA ALA A 46 -9.09 -16.07 -6.18
C ALA A 46 -7.95 -15.93 -7.22
N PRO A 47 -8.17 -15.32 -8.41
CA PRO A 47 -7.09 -15.19 -9.41
C PRO A 47 -5.96 -14.24 -9.02
N ILE A 48 -6.19 -13.31 -8.09
CA ILE A 48 -5.23 -12.27 -7.67
C ILE A 48 -4.71 -12.45 -6.24
N ALA A 49 -5.21 -13.42 -5.49
CA ALA A 49 -4.83 -13.72 -4.12
C ALA A 49 -3.46 -14.45 -4.05
N PHE A 50 -2.40 -13.77 -4.47
CA PHE A 50 -1.05 -14.32 -4.46
C PHE A 50 -0.43 -14.23 -3.06
N ASP A 51 -0.05 -15.37 -2.46
CA ASP A 51 0.59 -15.42 -1.15
C ASP A 51 1.92 -14.62 -1.09
N GLU A 52 2.61 -14.51 -2.22
CA GLU A 52 3.86 -13.73 -2.34
C GLU A 52 3.64 -12.23 -2.06
N LEU A 53 2.40 -11.75 -2.13
CA LEU A 53 2.06 -10.35 -1.86
C LEU A 53 1.82 -10.07 -0.38
N LYS A 54 1.61 -11.06 0.48
CA LYS A 54 1.31 -10.85 1.90
C LYS A 54 2.37 -9.99 2.58
N ARG A 55 1.91 -8.92 3.26
CA ARG A 55 2.78 -7.93 3.91
C ARG A 55 2.73 -7.97 5.43
N VAL A 56 1.69 -8.59 6.02
CA VAL A 56 1.56 -8.64 7.48
C VAL A 56 2.79 -9.23 8.17
N PRO A 57 3.37 -10.36 7.73
CA PRO A 57 4.57 -10.90 8.38
C PRO A 57 5.78 -9.94 8.32
N ALA A 58 5.94 -9.20 7.22
CA ALA A 58 7.00 -8.22 7.08
C ALA A 58 6.75 -6.99 7.97
N LEU A 59 5.50 -6.53 8.05
CA LEU A 59 5.11 -5.42 8.92
C LEU A 59 5.24 -5.79 10.41
N GLU A 60 5.00 -7.04 10.79
CA GLU A 60 5.26 -7.50 12.16
C GLU A 60 6.75 -7.42 12.53
N LYS A 61 7.64 -7.82 11.61
CA LYS A 61 9.10 -7.66 11.77
C LYS A 61 9.48 -6.18 11.98
N ASP A 62 8.92 -5.28 11.14
CA ASP A 62 9.19 -3.85 11.25
C ASP A 62 8.61 -3.25 12.53
N CYS A 63 7.41 -3.64 12.93
CA CYS A 63 6.83 -3.22 14.21
C CYS A 63 7.66 -3.69 15.40
N GLU A 64 8.16 -4.92 15.40
CA GLU A 64 9.04 -5.42 16.46
C GLU A 64 10.35 -4.65 16.51
N PHE A 65 10.93 -4.30 15.35
CA PHE A 65 12.14 -3.46 15.29
C PHE A 65 11.92 -2.07 15.91
N TYR A 66 10.76 -1.43 15.64
CA TYR A 66 10.51 -0.06 16.11
C TYR A 66 10.02 0.04 17.57
N TRP A 67 9.30 -0.96 18.08
CA TRP A 67 8.67 -0.92 19.41
C TRP A 67 9.09 -2.07 20.34
N GLY A 68 9.83 -3.06 19.83
CA GLY A 68 10.21 -4.26 20.60
C GLY A 68 9.07 -5.28 20.71
N LYS A 69 9.31 -6.36 21.46
CA LYS A 69 8.42 -7.53 21.54
C LYS A 69 6.98 -7.26 21.99
N GLY A 70 6.72 -6.17 22.68
CA GLY A 70 5.37 -5.81 23.15
C GLY A 70 4.60 -4.90 22.19
N TRP A 71 5.03 -4.70 20.97
CA TRP A 71 4.54 -3.69 20.04
C TRP A 71 3.03 -3.72 19.80
N LYS A 72 2.38 -4.89 19.82
CA LYS A 72 0.92 -5.01 19.60
C LYS A 72 0.08 -4.26 20.62
N SER A 73 0.59 -4.10 21.85
CA SER A 73 -0.09 -3.34 22.91
C SER A 73 0.26 -1.85 22.90
N ILE A 74 1.22 -1.44 22.08
CA ILE A 74 1.74 -0.06 22.05
C ILE A 74 1.19 0.73 20.86
N ILE A 75 1.14 0.10 19.68
CA ILE A 75 0.72 0.80 18.46
C ILE A 75 -0.77 1.09 18.45
N THR A 76 -1.13 2.25 17.94
CA THR A 76 -2.53 2.66 17.73
C THR A 76 -2.68 3.24 16.33
N PRO A 77 -3.76 2.90 15.60
CA PRO A 77 -4.00 3.46 14.28
C PRO A 77 -4.42 4.93 14.36
N THR A 78 -4.00 5.73 13.39
CA THR A 78 -4.54 7.09 13.16
C THR A 78 -6.03 7.04 12.82
N ASP A 79 -6.74 8.16 12.85
CA ASP A 79 -8.16 8.20 12.50
C ASP A 79 -8.37 7.94 10.99
N ALA A 80 -7.48 8.43 10.14
CA ALA A 80 -7.49 8.09 8.71
C ALA A 80 -7.26 6.58 8.49
N CYS A 81 -6.34 5.96 9.23
CA CYS A 81 -6.14 4.52 9.19
C CYS A 81 -7.40 3.76 9.63
N LYS A 82 -8.06 4.15 10.73
CA LYS A 82 -9.33 3.56 11.18
C LYS A 82 -10.41 3.65 10.10
N ASN A 83 -10.49 4.79 9.41
CA ASN A 83 -11.44 5.00 8.31
C ASN A 83 -11.14 4.07 7.13
N TYR A 84 -9.85 3.91 6.78
CA TYR A 84 -9.43 2.98 5.73
C TYR A 84 -9.81 1.53 6.09
N VAL A 85 -9.43 1.06 7.27
CA VAL A 85 -9.76 -0.27 7.79
C VAL A 85 -11.27 -0.51 7.81
N LYS A 86 -12.05 0.49 8.27
CA LYS A 86 -13.52 0.41 8.26
C LYS A 86 -14.10 0.26 6.86
N ARG A 87 -13.50 0.90 5.85
CA ARG A 87 -13.92 0.73 4.44
C ARG A 87 -13.61 -0.69 3.98
N VAL A 88 -12.37 -1.14 4.13
CA VAL A 88 -11.92 -2.48 3.71
C VAL A 88 -12.81 -3.58 4.31
N LYS A 89 -13.14 -3.49 5.58
CA LYS A 89 -13.99 -4.48 6.26
C LYS A 89 -15.46 -4.51 5.82
N LYS A 90 -15.91 -3.53 5.04
CA LYS A 90 -17.32 -3.40 4.61
C LYS A 90 -17.55 -3.66 3.13
N ILE A 91 -16.50 -3.76 2.35
CA ILE A 91 -16.62 -3.95 0.90
C ILE A 91 -16.80 -5.43 0.54
N ASN A 92 -17.37 -5.65 -0.63
CA ASN A 92 -17.47 -6.98 -1.24
C ASN A 92 -16.20 -7.30 -2.05
N ALA A 93 -16.10 -8.53 -2.54
CA ALA A 93 -14.97 -9.02 -3.32
C ALA A 93 -14.64 -8.13 -4.54
N LYS A 94 -15.66 -7.66 -5.27
CA LYS A 94 -15.47 -6.81 -6.45
C LYS A 94 -14.75 -5.50 -6.11
N PHE A 95 -15.18 -4.80 -5.07
CA PHE A 95 -14.52 -3.57 -4.63
C PHE A 95 -13.14 -3.83 -4.01
N LEU A 96 -12.96 -4.99 -3.38
CA LEU A 96 -11.67 -5.38 -2.84
C LEU A 96 -10.58 -5.45 -3.92
N VAL A 97 -10.92 -5.79 -5.18
CA VAL A 97 -9.98 -5.75 -6.32
C VAL A 97 -9.33 -4.36 -6.44
N GLY A 98 -10.11 -3.28 -6.32
CA GLY A 98 -9.60 -1.91 -6.40
C GLY A 98 -8.57 -1.59 -5.31
N HIS A 99 -8.84 -1.98 -4.07
CA HIS A 99 -7.91 -1.81 -2.95
C HIS A 99 -6.67 -2.68 -3.12
N HIS A 100 -6.84 -3.95 -3.50
CA HIS A 100 -5.75 -4.89 -3.73
C HIS A 100 -4.79 -4.38 -4.81
N TYR A 101 -5.33 -3.95 -5.95
CA TYR A 101 -4.55 -3.35 -7.03
C TYR A 101 -3.76 -2.13 -6.56
N THR A 102 -4.45 -1.17 -5.92
CA THR A 102 -3.87 0.11 -5.52
C THR A 102 -2.70 -0.08 -4.55
N ARG A 103 -2.84 -1.00 -3.59
CA ARG A 103 -1.79 -1.24 -2.59
C ARG A 103 -0.64 -2.07 -3.17
N TYR A 104 -0.89 -3.29 -3.58
CA TYR A 104 0.20 -4.22 -3.90
C TYR A 104 0.98 -3.85 -5.16
N LEU A 105 0.32 -3.34 -6.22
CA LEU A 105 1.05 -2.86 -7.39
C LEU A 105 1.80 -1.55 -7.11
N GLY A 106 1.26 -0.70 -6.25
CA GLY A 106 1.93 0.50 -5.76
C GLY A 106 3.22 0.16 -5.03
N ASP A 107 3.17 -0.79 -4.11
CA ASP A 107 4.32 -1.22 -3.32
C ASP A 107 5.41 -1.87 -4.19
N LEU A 108 5.01 -2.77 -5.10
CA LEU A 108 5.94 -3.39 -6.05
C LEU A 108 6.56 -2.40 -7.05
N SER A 109 5.91 -1.26 -7.30
CA SER A 109 6.39 -0.27 -8.27
C SER A 109 7.22 0.84 -7.64
N GLY A 110 6.83 1.33 -6.47
CA GLY A 110 7.47 2.45 -5.78
C GLY A 110 8.25 2.07 -4.53
N GLY A 111 8.01 0.88 -3.99
CA GLY A 111 8.53 0.48 -2.68
C GLY A 111 10.05 0.54 -2.57
N GLN A 112 10.79 0.13 -3.59
CA GLN A 112 12.26 0.15 -3.54
C GLN A 112 12.83 1.57 -3.47
N ILE A 113 12.18 2.54 -4.12
CA ILE A 113 12.57 3.96 -4.03
C ILE A 113 12.33 4.45 -2.59
N LEU A 114 11.15 4.17 -2.04
CA LEU A 114 10.79 4.57 -0.68
C LEU A 114 11.68 3.89 0.36
N LYS A 115 12.01 2.60 0.18
CA LYS A 115 12.96 1.86 1.02
C LYS A 115 14.32 2.56 1.09
N ASN A 116 14.89 2.89 -0.08
CA ASN A 116 16.20 3.53 -0.16
C ASN A 116 16.20 4.90 0.51
N ILE A 117 15.15 5.69 0.32
CA ILE A 117 15.00 7.00 0.96
C ILE A 117 14.89 6.85 2.48
N ALA A 118 14.02 5.95 2.98
CA ALA A 118 13.83 5.69 4.39
C ALA A 118 15.13 5.22 5.04
N ASN A 119 15.81 4.24 4.44
CA ASN A 119 17.08 3.71 4.91
C ASN A 119 18.13 4.81 5.07
N LYS A 120 18.29 5.63 4.04
CA LYS A 120 19.28 6.70 4.02
C LYS A 120 18.94 7.84 5.00
N SER A 121 17.68 8.28 5.02
CA SER A 121 17.25 9.42 5.84
C SER A 121 17.31 9.14 7.33
N MET A 122 17.08 7.89 7.73
CA MET A 122 17.00 7.49 9.13
C MET A 122 18.22 6.67 9.60
N ASN A 123 19.20 6.42 8.72
CA ASN A 123 20.39 5.60 8.99
C ASN A 123 20.04 4.21 9.55
N LEU A 124 19.11 3.50 8.89
CA LEU A 124 18.54 2.25 9.40
C LEU A 124 19.43 1.03 9.18
N ASN A 125 20.47 1.14 8.35
CA ASN A 125 21.36 0.03 7.98
C ASN A 125 20.62 -1.22 7.43
N GLY A 126 19.48 -1.01 6.80
CA GLY A 126 18.64 -2.07 6.23
C GLY A 126 17.57 -2.63 7.18
N GLU A 127 17.59 -2.28 8.46
CA GLU A 127 16.59 -2.76 9.43
C GLU A 127 15.32 -1.91 9.44
N GLY A 128 14.19 -2.51 9.85
CA GLY A 128 12.89 -1.81 9.92
C GLY A 128 12.31 -1.44 8.56
N LEU A 129 12.67 -2.18 7.52
CA LEU A 129 12.30 -1.95 6.12
C LEU A 129 11.78 -3.21 5.43
N ALA A 130 11.45 -4.25 6.20
CA ALA A 130 11.00 -5.55 5.68
C ALA A 130 9.71 -5.41 4.86
N PHE A 131 8.85 -4.43 5.18
CA PHE A 131 7.65 -4.13 4.40
C PHE A 131 7.91 -3.98 2.90
N TYR A 132 9.02 -3.37 2.51
CA TYR A 132 9.38 -3.17 1.10
C TYR A 132 10.02 -4.38 0.43
N GLU A 133 10.29 -5.44 1.18
CA GLU A 133 10.95 -6.64 0.69
C GLU A 133 9.93 -7.71 0.35
N PHE A 134 9.89 -8.11 -0.91
CA PHE A 134 9.06 -9.20 -1.40
C PHE A 134 9.97 -10.41 -1.64
N GLU A 135 10.34 -11.10 -0.55
CA GLU A 135 11.32 -12.20 -0.54
C GLU A 135 10.98 -13.29 -1.58
N ASN A 136 9.70 -13.54 -1.81
CA ASN A 136 9.20 -14.55 -2.74
C ASN A 136 8.96 -14.01 -4.16
N ILE A 137 9.35 -12.78 -4.45
CA ILE A 137 9.21 -12.14 -5.78
C ILE A 137 10.58 -11.73 -6.29
N PRO A 138 11.34 -12.66 -6.92
CA PRO A 138 12.70 -12.35 -7.39
C PRO A 138 12.74 -11.31 -8.51
N HIS A 139 11.66 -11.20 -9.29
CA HIS A 139 11.56 -10.27 -10.42
C HIS A 139 10.21 -9.53 -10.41
N ALA A 140 10.20 -8.35 -9.82
CA ALA A 140 8.97 -7.53 -9.70
C ALA A 140 8.30 -7.24 -11.05
N GLY A 141 9.07 -7.06 -12.13
CA GLY A 141 8.54 -6.86 -13.49
C GLY A 141 7.70 -8.03 -13.98
N ASN A 142 8.25 -9.25 -13.88
CA ASN A 142 7.55 -10.47 -14.28
C ASN A 142 6.30 -10.72 -13.42
N PHE A 143 6.43 -10.50 -12.12
CA PHE A 143 5.30 -10.64 -11.21
C PHE A 143 4.18 -9.66 -11.53
N LYS A 144 4.51 -8.39 -11.78
CA LYS A 144 3.51 -7.38 -12.18
C LYS A 144 2.79 -7.76 -13.49
N ASN A 145 3.49 -8.38 -14.43
CA ASN A 145 2.86 -8.87 -15.65
C ASN A 145 1.92 -10.05 -15.35
N ARG A 146 2.34 -11.02 -14.53
CA ARG A 146 1.47 -12.12 -14.05
C ARG A 146 0.22 -11.58 -13.35
N TYR A 147 0.37 -10.60 -12.48
CA TYR A 147 -0.72 -9.96 -11.77
C TYR A 147 -1.69 -9.25 -12.74
N ARG A 148 -1.18 -8.49 -13.72
CA ARG A 148 -2.01 -7.82 -14.73
C ARG A 148 -2.78 -8.83 -15.57
N THR A 149 -2.11 -9.90 -16.00
CA THR A 149 -2.79 -10.99 -16.73
C THR A 149 -3.93 -11.59 -15.90
N ALA A 150 -3.74 -11.78 -14.59
CA ALA A 150 -4.80 -12.26 -13.72
C ALA A 150 -5.97 -11.27 -13.63
N LEU A 151 -5.70 -9.95 -13.54
CA LEU A 151 -6.74 -8.92 -13.58
C LEU A 151 -7.50 -8.88 -14.91
N ASP A 152 -6.78 -8.99 -16.03
CA ASP A 152 -7.37 -8.95 -17.38
C ASP A 152 -8.31 -10.13 -17.62
N ASN A 153 -8.13 -11.24 -16.91
CA ASN A 153 -8.95 -12.44 -17.00
C ASN A 153 -10.07 -12.52 -15.94
N LEU A 154 -10.27 -11.48 -15.13
CA LEU A 154 -11.39 -11.47 -14.18
C LEU A 154 -12.73 -11.48 -14.92
N PRO A 155 -13.76 -12.16 -14.39
CA PRO A 155 -15.08 -12.23 -15.00
C PRO A 155 -15.88 -10.93 -14.74
N ILE A 156 -15.38 -9.80 -15.24
CA ILE A 156 -15.96 -8.48 -15.04
C ILE A 156 -16.69 -8.00 -16.29
N THR A 157 -17.83 -7.34 -16.11
CA THR A 157 -18.48 -6.54 -17.14
C THR A 157 -17.83 -5.16 -17.25
N TRP A 158 -18.15 -4.39 -18.29
CA TRP A 158 -17.73 -3.00 -18.41
C TRP A 158 -18.13 -2.16 -17.18
N SER A 159 -19.38 -2.31 -16.74
CA SER A 159 -19.89 -1.62 -15.54
C SER A 159 -19.14 -2.01 -14.26
N ASP A 160 -18.74 -3.28 -14.12
CA ASP A 160 -17.92 -3.72 -13.01
C ASP A 160 -16.54 -3.04 -13.02
N GLY A 161 -15.96 -2.91 -14.20
CA GLY A 161 -14.68 -2.22 -14.40
C GLY A 161 -14.74 -0.77 -13.93
N GLU A 162 -15.78 -0.03 -14.29
CA GLU A 162 -15.99 1.35 -13.81
C GLU A 162 -16.10 1.43 -12.28
N LEU A 163 -16.83 0.51 -11.66
CA LEU A 163 -16.98 0.46 -10.21
C LEU A 163 -15.65 0.15 -9.52
N ILE A 164 -14.87 -0.81 -10.05
CA ILE A 164 -13.55 -1.16 -9.53
C ILE A 164 -12.57 0.02 -9.65
N ILE A 165 -12.60 0.74 -10.78
CA ILE A 165 -11.76 1.93 -10.98
C ILE A 165 -12.12 3.03 -9.99
N ASN A 166 -13.40 3.29 -9.79
CA ASN A 166 -13.85 4.29 -8.82
C ASN A 166 -13.41 3.90 -7.39
N GLU A 167 -13.50 2.63 -7.04
CA GLU A 167 -13.04 2.15 -5.74
C GLU A 167 -11.51 2.22 -5.61
N ALA A 168 -10.74 1.94 -6.65
CA ALA A 168 -9.29 2.11 -6.66
C ALA A 168 -8.89 3.58 -6.43
N ASN A 169 -9.60 4.53 -7.06
CA ASN A 169 -9.42 5.96 -6.82
C ASN A 169 -9.76 6.33 -5.38
N TYR A 170 -10.80 5.72 -4.81
CA TYR A 170 -11.15 5.95 -3.41
C TYR A 170 -10.11 5.34 -2.44
N ALA A 171 -9.60 4.14 -2.74
CA ALA A 171 -8.51 3.53 -1.99
C ALA A 171 -7.25 4.42 -2.00
N PHE A 172 -6.94 5.01 -3.17
CA PHE A 172 -5.85 5.97 -3.28
C PHE A 172 -6.07 7.21 -2.40
N LYS A 173 -7.31 7.76 -2.42
CA LYS A 173 -7.66 8.89 -1.54
C LYS A 173 -7.47 8.53 -0.07
N LEU A 174 -7.99 7.39 0.38
CA LEU A 174 -7.83 6.93 1.76
C LEU A 174 -6.36 6.79 2.16
N ASN A 175 -5.52 6.31 1.25
CA ASN A 175 -4.08 6.25 1.49
C ASN A 175 -3.45 7.65 1.61
N MET A 176 -3.90 8.60 0.81
CA MET A 176 -3.46 9.99 0.92
C MET A 176 -3.89 10.63 2.25
N ASP A 177 -5.11 10.33 2.72
CA ASP A 177 -5.63 10.83 4.01
C ASP A 177 -4.73 10.32 5.17
N VAL A 178 -4.24 9.06 5.13
CA VAL A 178 -3.28 8.53 6.10
C VAL A 178 -1.97 9.33 6.07
N PHE A 179 -1.44 9.58 4.89
CA PHE A 179 -0.22 10.38 4.76
C PHE A 179 -0.41 11.83 5.22
N ASP A 180 -1.57 12.43 4.96
CA ASP A 180 -1.88 13.79 5.39
C ASP A 180 -1.96 13.89 6.93
N GLU A 181 -2.61 12.94 7.59
CA GLU A 181 -2.71 12.94 9.05
C GLU A 181 -1.33 12.78 9.70
N ILE A 182 -0.50 11.86 9.20
CA ILE A 182 0.87 11.66 9.70
C ILE A 182 1.74 12.90 9.45
N GLY A 183 1.55 13.57 8.31
CA GLY A 183 2.31 14.76 7.91
C GLY A 183 1.87 16.06 8.58
N SER A 184 0.63 16.16 9.02
CA SER A 184 0.07 17.37 9.62
C SER A 184 0.63 17.73 10.99
N SER A 185 1.45 16.85 11.57
CA SER A 185 2.22 17.17 12.78
C SER A 185 3.28 18.26 12.58
N ARG A 186 3.57 18.70 11.35
CA ARG A 186 4.42 19.89 11.02
C ARG A 186 4.07 20.44 9.62
N PRO A 187 3.68 21.72 9.48
CA PRO A 187 3.40 22.33 8.17
C PRO A 187 4.70 22.65 7.43
N PHE A 188 4.84 22.11 6.21
CA PHE A 188 5.77 22.65 5.19
C PHE A 188 5.15 22.54 3.79
N PRO A 189 5.43 23.49 2.88
CA PRO A 189 4.68 23.65 1.65
C PRO A 189 5.23 22.91 0.43
N LEU A 190 4.33 22.29 -0.34
CA LEU A 190 4.25 22.12 -1.82
C LEU A 190 5.39 21.41 -2.59
N LEU A 191 5.16 20.54 -3.59
CA LEU A 191 4.29 20.46 -4.77
C LEU A 191 4.71 19.35 -5.76
N SER A 192 3.76 18.74 -6.45
CA SER A 192 3.77 18.30 -7.87
C SER A 192 4.42 16.97 -8.33
N THR A 193 5.17 16.22 -7.58
CA THR A 193 5.99 15.10 -8.14
C THR A 193 5.34 13.71 -8.10
N ILE A 194 4.30 13.49 -7.29
CA ILE A 194 3.74 12.14 -7.06
C ILE A 194 2.70 11.74 -8.12
N LYS A 195 2.02 12.70 -8.75
CA LYS A 195 1.17 12.39 -9.92
C LYS A 195 1.94 11.63 -11.01
N GLY A 196 3.23 11.91 -11.17
CA GLY A 196 4.09 11.26 -12.15
C GLY A 196 4.39 9.78 -11.88
N LEU A 197 4.60 9.40 -10.62
CA LEU A 197 4.94 8.01 -10.26
C LEU A 197 3.74 7.06 -10.42
N PHE A 198 2.54 7.52 -10.09
CA PHE A 198 1.32 6.73 -10.26
C PHE A 198 0.73 6.83 -11.67
N GLN A 199 0.89 7.97 -12.38
CA GLN A 199 0.54 8.07 -13.80
C GLN A 199 1.45 7.20 -14.67
N PHE A 200 2.68 6.95 -14.28
CA PHE A 200 3.57 6.03 -14.99
C PHE A 200 3.08 4.56 -14.88
N ALA A 201 2.55 4.17 -13.73
CA ALA A 201 1.93 2.85 -13.56
C ALA A 201 0.59 2.73 -14.33
N TRP A 202 -0.18 3.84 -14.39
CA TRP A 202 -1.48 3.89 -15.08
C TRP A 202 -1.37 4.13 -16.60
N GLY A 203 -0.40 4.93 -17.03
CA GLY A 203 -0.17 5.22 -18.47
C GLY A 203 0.28 4.00 -19.27
N SER A 204 0.86 3.01 -18.63
CA SER A 204 1.26 1.75 -19.27
C SER A 204 0.06 0.85 -19.63
N ILE A 205 -1.10 1.10 -19.05
CA ILE A 205 -2.34 0.33 -19.28
C ILE A 205 -3.11 0.88 -20.50
N ASN A 206 -3.02 2.18 -20.79
CA ASN A 206 -3.79 2.84 -21.84
C ASN A 206 -3.04 3.03 -23.17
N SER A 207 -1.78 2.63 -23.29
CA SER A 207 -0.99 2.83 -24.53
C SER A 207 -1.00 1.65 -25.50
N LYS A 208 -1.91 0.67 -25.30
CA LYS A 208 -2.16 -0.41 -26.28
C LYS A 208 -3.64 -0.45 -26.64
N LYS A 209 -4.09 0.53 -27.41
CA LYS A 209 -5.19 0.45 -28.36
C LYS A 209 -4.73 1.02 -29.68
#